data_7d3b4df656da3c18d00d1dc72d3abb01
#
_entry.id   7d3b4df656da3c18d00d1dc72d3abb01
#
_cell.length_a   1.000
_cell.length_b   1.000
_cell.length_c   1.000
_cell.angle_alpha   90.00
_cell.angle_beta   90.00
_cell.angle_gamma   90.00
#
_symmetry.space_group_name_H-M   'P 1'
#
loop_
_entity.id
_entity.type
_entity.pdbx_description
1 polymer ?
#
loop_
_entity_poly.entity_id
_entity_poly.type
_entity_poly.pdbx_seq_one_letter_code
_entity_poly.pdbx_strand_id
1 'polypeptide(L)'
;MATSASCSAAFGGGNGNVTMTMTRTSVNVDGNYDLWTATLTKYYKWNINSSATKYGSMWANGVLIWSGGVTIGGSGTKTLATVTNIKIPHDSNGSKHFDFSFSQELKVTLSGNYVGSVSASGGIDCDVIPRATKPYCSPASVYFGNSVTIKTPRASSDFGHVISYSYYDMNVQIADNQWNDEFRWTVPTSLISKMTNTSYSYMTFKVDTYNRAGKYIGTNYCRLDLVLPSGYEPTVTGITYTNEDTTIANRFGASTIIQGVSKVKCNVSATAKNGATITYYQNEIDGQLIPGPNSFFTTQPLKSSGTVVLKSTVTDSRGQKATLSKNISVTEWWSPAVKNVTAQRWNVSTNKADDEGTAVKITYSFSIAPVANKNDKSVMIQYKNGETWTTLATYTDSYSGENKVYISSAGKFNTDNAYSFRVLVKDYFTTDGVASYAAIAPSFKLLDFSADGRGIGVGCKAETGKLKVDMPLEAQSFNGYVFDFDTENQVDTWVPVLTDKKIQHRVIGWSDWISFGTNACGITLKYRYNDGLKLCELNWNGVVNAPIGGNTSGYIWTGFPADKKPKGNIFIPVPNSAAEAGLVIRYYPVTNDMTKGNFTLTSLKNNVNDAYICGTFIYSYA
;
A
#
# COMPACT_ATOMS: atom_id res chain seq x y z
N MET A 1 16.59 40.84 43.50
CA MET A 1 16.70 39.58 44.22
C MET A 1 17.77 39.67 45.27
N ALA A 2 17.69 38.91 46.32
CA ALA A 2 18.51 39.16 47.50
C ALA A 2 20.00 38.86 47.29
N THR A 3 20.84 39.87 47.41
CA THR A 3 22.30 39.71 47.50
C THR A 3 22.74 39.39 48.92
N SER A 4 21.80 39.38 49.84
CA SER A 4 22.02 39.08 51.25
C SER A 4 20.72 38.55 51.90
N ALA A 5 20.84 37.65 52.87
CA ALA A 5 19.76 37.17 53.73
C ALA A 5 20.28 36.93 55.14
N SER A 6 19.42 37.02 56.10
CA SER A 6 19.76 36.81 57.51
C SER A 6 18.75 35.97 58.24
N CYS A 7 19.20 35.18 59.19
CA CYS A 7 18.37 34.53 60.19
C CYS A 7 18.84 34.93 61.59
N SER A 8 17.92 35.07 62.47
CA SER A 8 18.22 35.61 63.81
C SER A 8 17.46 34.88 64.94
N ALA A 9 18.11 34.61 66.01
CA ALA A 9 17.52 34.04 67.19
C ALA A 9 17.69 35.01 68.35
N ALA A 10 16.55 35.43 68.96
CA ALA A 10 16.52 36.34 70.10
C ALA A 10 16.86 35.62 71.41
N PHE A 11 17.45 36.34 72.33
CA PHE A 11 17.71 35.88 73.67
C PHE A 11 17.60 37.00 74.68
N GLY A 12 17.64 36.69 75.99
CA GLY A 12 17.63 37.67 77.05
C GLY A 12 16.36 38.53 77.08
N GLY A 13 15.19 37.90 76.84
CA GLY A 13 13.89 38.62 76.85
C GLY A 13 13.73 39.60 75.68
N GLY A 14 14.38 39.32 74.55
CA GLY A 14 14.33 40.13 73.31
C GLY A 14 15.38 41.27 73.28
N ASN A 15 16.22 41.40 74.32
CA ASN A 15 17.25 42.45 74.39
C ASN A 15 18.56 42.09 73.65
N GLY A 16 18.64 40.90 73.14
CA GLY A 16 19.76 40.42 72.29
C GLY A 16 19.32 39.46 71.22
N ASN A 17 20.18 39.31 70.26
CA ASN A 17 20.06 38.33 69.25
C ASN A 17 21.45 37.81 68.78
N VAL A 18 21.42 36.63 68.26
CA VAL A 18 22.48 36.13 67.39
C VAL A 18 21.94 36.09 65.98
N THR A 19 22.67 36.65 65.03
CA THR A 19 22.24 36.75 63.66
C THR A 19 23.34 36.19 62.76
N MET A 20 22.97 35.28 61.88
CA MET A 20 23.80 34.85 60.76
C MET A 20 23.33 35.60 59.52
N THR A 21 24.27 36.25 58.83
CA THR A 21 24.03 36.95 57.59
C THR A 21 24.86 36.28 56.48
N MET A 22 24.18 35.90 55.43
CA MET A 22 24.77 35.43 54.18
C MET A 22 24.80 36.60 53.20
N THR A 23 25.97 36.90 52.63
CA THR A 23 26.16 37.97 51.62
C THR A 23 26.86 37.41 50.42
N ARG A 24 26.29 37.58 49.22
CA ARG A 24 26.89 37.19 47.98
C ARG A 24 28.04 38.12 47.65
N THR A 25 29.20 37.56 47.39
CA THR A 25 30.43 38.33 47.06
C THR A 25 30.73 38.35 45.59
N SER A 26 30.40 37.28 44.88
CA SER A 26 30.56 37.21 43.41
C SER A 26 29.70 36.10 42.80
N VAL A 27 29.50 36.24 41.51
CA VAL A 27 28.83 35.25 40.64
C VAL A 27 29.88 34.71 39.65
N ASN A 28 29.98 33.39 39.56
CA ASN A 28 30.81 32.74 38.55
C ASN A 28 29.90 32.09 37.50
N VAL A 29 29.67 32.80 36.41
CA VAL A 29 28.77 32.36 35.31
C VAL A 29 29.29 31.10 34.66
N ASP A 30 30.60 31.03 34.44
CA ASP A 30 31.22 29.88 33.76
C ASP A 30 31.11 28.59 34.56
N GLY A 31 31.39 28.74 35.90
CA GLY A 31 31.35 27.60 36.82
C GLY A 31 29.97 27.28 37.38
N ASN A 32 28.97 28.09 37.07
CA ASN A 32 27.59 27.95 37.56
C ASN A 32 27.49 27.92 39.10
N TYR A 33 28.15 28.87 39.77
CA TYR A 33 28.11 28.97 41.21
C TYR A 33 28.26 30.41 41.66
N ASP A 34 27.75 30.68 42.86
CA ASP A 34 27.99 31.94 43.61
C ASP A 34 29.03 31.72 44.69
N LEU A 35 29.77 32.80 45.00
CA LEU A 35 30.57 32.88 46.24
C LEU A 35 29.87 33.75 47.26
N TRP A 36 29.84 33.25 48.46
CA TRP A 36 29.16 33.88 49.58
C TRP A 36 30.11 34.07 50.77
N THR A 37 29.79 35.06 51.58
CA THR A 37 30.36 35.24 52.91
C THR A 37 29.26 35.09 53.96
N ALA A 38 29.52 34.27 54.96
CA ALA A 38 28.70 34.11 56.12
C ALA A 38 29.31 34.88 57.29
N THR A 39 28.53 35.71 57.95
CA THR A 39 28.96 36.42 59.14
C THR A 39 27.97 36.11 60.29
N LEU A 40 28.51 35.64 61.39
CA LEU A 40 27.76 35.41 62.61
C LEU A 40 28.05 36.56 63.59
N THR A 41 27.01 37.28 63.98
CA THR A 41 27.10 38.41 64.94
C THR A 41 26.22 38.16 66.16
N LYS A 42 26.69 38.63 67.27
CA LYS A 42 25.91 38.75 68.52
C LYS A 42 25.62 40.22 68.76
N TYR A 43 24.36 40.55 69.04
CA TYR A 43 23.99 41.84 69.67
C TYR A 43 23.40 41.58 71.00
N TYR A 44 23.75 42.43 72.03
CA TYR A 44 23.08 42.49 73.31
C TYR A 44 23.10 43.90 73.83
N LYS A 45 22.00 44.39 74.28
CA LYS A 45 21.84 45.76 74.71
C LYS A 45 22.75 46.11 75.94
N TRP A 46 22.93 45.16 76.84
CA TRP A 46 23.77 45.34 77.99
C TRP A 46 25.04 44.49 77.95
N ASN A 47 25.94 44.73 78.95
CA ASN A 47 27.18 43.94 78.96
C ASN A 47 26.92 42.48 79.36
N ILE A 48 27.43 41.54 78.57
CA ILE A 48 27.54 40.13 78.95
C ILE A 48 28.88 39.94 79.63
N ASN A 49 28.87 39.69 80.93
CA ASN A 49 30.10 39.43 81.68
C ASN A 49 30.49 37.95 81.59
N SER A 50 31.08 37.57 80.42
CA SER A 50 31.55 36.23 80.15
C SER A 50 32.80 36.28 79.26
N SER A 51 33.91 35.76 79.76
CA SER A 51 35.16 35.56 79.03
C SER A 51 35.32 34.13 78.56
N ALA A 52 34.42 33.24 78.92
CA ALA A 52 34.48 31.82 78.55
C ALA A 52 34.22 31.61 77.12
N THR A 53 35.00 30.70 76.49
CA THR A 53 34.77 30.22 75.14
C THR A 53 33.42 29.50 75.04
N LYS A 54 32.62 29.88 74.04
CA LYS A 54 31.34 29.28 73.71
C LYS A 54 31.43 28.71 72.31
N TYR A 55 30.89 27.52 72.03
CA TYR A 55 31.00 26.86 70.75
C TYR A 55 29.76 27.19 69.90
N GLY A 56 30.04 27.37 68.60
CA GLY A 56 29.03 27.62 67.61
C GLY A 56 29.32 26.85 66.32
N SER A 57 28.31 26.78 65.52
CA SER A 57 28.39 26.16 64.21
C SER A 57 27.51 26.90 63.20
N MET A 58 27.95 27.00 61.97
CA MET A 58 27.17 27.54 60.85
C MET A 58 27.10 26.51 59.72
N TRP A 59 25.97 26.42 59.09
CA TRP A 59 25.71 25.56 57.91
C TRP A 59 25.19 26.43 56.79
N ALA A 60 25.55 26.04 55.58
CA ALA A 60 25.00 26.60 54.36
C ALA A 60 24.87 25.48 53.28
N ASN A 61 23.75 25.43 52.58
CA ASN A 61 23.46 24.42 51.55
C ASN A 61 23.71 22.97 52.06
N GLY A 62 23.29 22.69 53.30
CA GLY A 62 23.47 21.37 53.92
C GLY A 62 24.88 21.04 54.41
N VAL A 63 25.87 21.93 54.22
CA VAL A 63 27.26 21.71 54.59
C VAL A 63 27.63 22.53 55.83
N LEU A 64 28.38 21.92 56.74
CA LEU A 64 28.98 22.62 57.86
C LEU A 64 30.10 23.54 57.33
N ILE A 65 29.92 24.86 57.41
CA ILE A 65 30.90 25.85 56.88
C ILE A 65 31.82 26.41 57.98
N TRP A 66 31.39 26.28 59.23
CA TRP A 66 32.21 26.69 60.35
C TRP A 66 31.77 26.02 61.65
N SER A 67 32.71 25.66 62.47
CA SER A 67 32.48 25.27 63.87
C SER A 67 33.69 25.73 64.68
N GLY A 68 33.42 26.38 65.75
CA GLY A 68 34.51 26.91 66.55
C GLY A 68 34.08 27.54 67.86
N GLY A 69 35.06 27.89 68.70
CA GLY A 69 34.88 28.58 69.97
C GLY A 69 35.03 30.09 69.81
N VAL A 70 34.08 30.84 70.40
CA VAL A 70 34.07 32.31 70.34
C VAL A 70 33.81 32.86 71.71
N THR A 71 34.20 34.10 71.96
CA THR A 71 33.83 34.82 73.18
C THR A 71 32.65 35.75 72.93
N ILE A 72 31.61 35.68 73.73
CA ILE A 72 30.35 36.45 73.59
C ILE A 72 30.22 37.66 74.48
N GLY A 73 31.19 37.88 75.30
CA GLY A 73 31.20 38.97 76.33
C GLY A 73 31.12 40.36 75.70
N GLY A 74 30.65 41.35 76.48
CA GLY A 74 30.51 42.73 76.04
C GLY A 74 29.09 43.11 75.61
N SER A 75 28.82 44.40 75.52
CA SER A 75 27.57 44.98 75.04
C SER A 75 27.63 45.28 73.55
N GLY A 76 26.52 45.58 72.93
CA GLY A 76 26.42 45.92 71.52
C GLY A 76 26.69 44.76 70.56
N THR A 77 27.00 45.12 69.34
CA THR A 77 27.25 44.14 68.25
C THR A 77 28.70 43.65 68.33
N LYS A 78 28.87 42.36 68.21
CA LYS A 78 30.18 41.70 68.11
C LYS A 78 30.10 40.62 67.00
N THR A 79 31.05 40.66 66.07
CA THR A 79 31.24 39.58 65.14
C THR A 79 31.89 38.40 65.86
N LEU A 80 31.22 37.24 65.75
CA LEU A 80 31.66 35.97 66.33
C LEU A 80 32.49 35.15 65.34
N ALA A 81 32.04 35.09 64.16
CA ALA A 81 32.73 34.34 63.06
C ALA A 81 32.43 34.96 61.73
N THR A 82 33.39 34.83 60.78
CA THR A 82 33.20 35.14 59.37
C THR A 82 33.85 34.05 58.56
N VAL A 83 33.09 33.54 57.57
CA VAL A 83 33.56 32.55 56.58
C VAL A 83 33.40 33.16 55.20
N THR A 84 34.46 33.24 54.48
CA THR A 84 34.50 33.82 53.12
C THR A 84 34.61 32.71 52.07
N ASN A 85 34.31 33.04 50.81
CA ASN A 85 34.45 32.16 49.67
C ASN A 85 33.62 30.84 49.79
N ILE A 86 32.46 30.88 50.39
CA ILE A 86 31.55 29.75 50.44
C ILE A 86 30.97 29.56 49.04
N LYS A 87 31.36 28.47 48.41
CA LYS A 87 30.89 28.14 47.08
C LYS A 87 29.52 27.46 47.12
N ILE A 88 28.52 28.09 46.50
CA ILE A 88 27.17 27.57 46.37
C ILE A 88 26.94 27.24 44.87
N PRO A 89 26.99 25.97 44.46
CA PRO A 89 26.69 25.57 43.10
C PRO A 89 25.20 25.71 42.81
N HIS A 90 24.90 26.20 41.59
CA HIS A 90 23.53 26.31 41.09
C HIS A 90 23.12 25.05 40.32
N ASP A 91 21.82 24.84 40.15
CA ASP A 91 21.24 23.79 39.35
C ASP A 91 21.58 23.99 37.87
N SER A 92 21.38 22.97 37.05
CA SER A 92 21.72 23.01 35.62
C SER A 92 21.01 24.13 34.85
N ASN A 93 19.87 24.58 35.31
CA ASN A 93 19.12 25.71 34.73
C ASN A 93 19.57 27.08 35.25
N GLY A 94 20.58 27.10 36.15
CA GLY A 94 21.11 28.31 36.75
C GLY A 94 20.35 28.81 37.99
N SER A 95 19.26 28.20 38.40
CA SER A 95 18.53 28.54 39.60
C SER A 95 19.20 27.91 40.83
N LYS A 96 19.00 28.50 41.97
CA LYS A 96 19.39 27.91 43.24
C LYS A 96 18.56 28.48 44.39
N HIS A 97 18.04 27.59 45.18
CA HIS A 97 17.60 27.86 46.55
C HIS A 97 18.52 27.13 47.50
N PHE A 98 18.94 27.75 48.58
CA PHE A 98 19.66 27.06 49.64
C PHE A 98 19.29 27.58 51.01
N ASP A 99 19.31 26.67 51.97
CA ASP A 99 19.10 26.98 53.39
C ASP A 99 20.43 27.25 54.09
N PHE A 100 20.38 28.10 55.09
CA PHE A 100 21.47 28.35 55.98
C PHE A 100 20.99 28.42 57.42
N SER A 101 21.83 28.05 58.35
CA SER A 101 21.47 28.01 59.76
C SER A 101 22.70 28.14 60.64
N PHE A 102 22.46 28.51 61.89
CA PHE A 102 23.47 28.49 62.93
C PHE A 102 22.93 27.88 64.19
N SER A 103 23.85 27.42 65.03
CA SER A 103 23.66 27.12 66.44
C SER A 103 24.80 27.71 67.23
N GLN A 104 24.49 28.50 68.24
CA GLN A 104 25.49 29.17 69.11
C GLN A 104 25.19 28.93 70.55
N GLU A 105 26.12 28.38 71.29
CA GLU A 105 26.08 28.32 72.72
C GLU A 105 26.21 29.71 73.33
N LEU A 106 25.40 30.07 74.27
CA LEU A 106 25.53 31.23 75.10
C LEU A 106 25.97 30.83 76.51
N LYS A 107 25.26 29.85 77.07
CA LYS A 107 25.52 29.32 78.44
C LYS A 107 25.82 30.44 79.44
N VAL A 108 24.88 31.39 79.49
CA VAL A 108 24.96 32.57 80.35
C VAL A 108 23.61 32.77 81.07
N THR A 109 23.65 33.35 82.29
CA THR A 109 22.47 33.80 83.01
C THR A 109 22.31 35.32 82.79
N LEU A 110 21.17 35.73 82.19
CA LEU A 110 20.82 37.12 81.92
C LEU A 110 19.53 37.49 82.65
N SER A 111 19.60 38.51 83.51
CA SER A 111 18.47 38.94 84.32
C SER A 111 17.77 37.79 85.07
N GLY A 112 18.56 36.87 85.66
CA GLY A 112 18.08 35.71 86.38
C GLY A 112 17.65 34.49 85.54
N ASN A 113 17.60 34.59 84.22
CA ASN A 113 17.23 33.52 83.33
C ASN A 113 18.46 32.92 82.60
N TYR A 114 18.60 31.60 82.68
CA TYR A 114 19.67 30.89 81.97
C TYR A 114 19.32 30.72 80.49
N VAL A 115 20.27 31.12 79.64
CA VAL A 115 20.23 30.93 78.16
C VAL A 115 21.29 29.91 77.75
N GLY A 116 20.86 28.71 77.29
CA GLY A 116 21.76 27.63 76.94
C GLY A 116 22.37 27.84 75.56
N SER A 117 21.62 27.60 74.52
CA SER A 117 21.98 27.78 73.11
C SER A 117 20.85 28.47 72.35
N VAL A 118 21.22 29.14 71.30
CA VAL A 118 20.28 29.73 70.34
C VAL A 118 20.57 29.24 68.95
N SER A 119 19.55 29.04 68.13
CA SER A 119 19.65 28.63 66.74
C SER A 119 18.59 29.30 65.87
N ALA A 120 18.90 29.53 64.64
CA ALA A 120 17.94 29.97 63.65
C ALA A 120 18.34 29.42 62.30
N SER A 121 17.36 29.35 61.43
CA SER A 121 17.52 29.00 60.03
C SER A 121 16.84 30.00 59.11
N GLY A 122 17.34 30.11 57.91
CA GLY A 122 16.77 30.92 56.84
C GLY A 122 17.06 30.27 55.51
N GLY A 123 16.37 30.70 54.50
CA GLY A 123 16.58 30.27 53.11
C GLY A 123 16.78 31.48 52.19
N ILE A 124 17.38 31.28 51.08
CA ILE A 124 17.61 32.31 50.06
C ILE A 124 17.44 31.74 48.66
N ASP A 125 16.65 32.46 47.87
CA ASP A 125 16.57 32.25 46.42
C ASP A 125 17.63 33.13 45.75
N CYS A 126 18.63 32.49 45.14
CA CYS A 126 19.69 33.17 44.40
C CYS A 126 19.14 33.73 43.07
N ASP A 127 19.82 34.76 42.56
CA ASP A 127 19.59 35.16 41.18
C ASP A 127 19.96 34.01 40.24
N VAL A 128 19.16 33.86 39.19
CA VAL A 128 19.44 32.84 38.18
C VAL A 128 20.73 33.19 37.43
N ILE A 129 21.70 32.31 37.49
CA ILE A 129 22.90 32.45 36.71
C ILE A 129 22.56 32.17 35.24
N PRO A 130 22.80 33.09 34.28
CA PRO A 130 22.56 32.86 32.88
C PRO A 130 23.23 31.59 32.40
N ARG A 131 22.50 30.73 31.71
CA ARG A 131 22.99 29.47 31.16
C ARG A 131 22.97 29.50 29.63
N ALA A 132 23.56 28.47 29.05
CA ALA A 132 23.63 28.31 27.60
C ALA A 132 22.27 28.50 26.94
N THR A 133 22.22 29.23 25.89
CA THR A 133 21.06 29.56 25.09
C THR A 133 20.27 28.30 24.70
N LYS A 134 18.97 28.33 24.84
CA LYS A 134 18.07 27.29 24.33
C LYS A 134 17.56 27.70 22.95
N PRO A 135 18.16 27.18 21.86
CA PRO A 135 17.80 27.58 20.51
C PRO A 135 16.48 26.93 20.07
N TYR A 136 15.82 27.53 19.09
CA TYR A 136 14.72 26.93 18.35
C TYR A 136 14.70 27.44 16.91
N CYS A 137 14.15 26.62 16.01
CA CYS A 137 14.01 26.97 14.59
C CYS A 137 12.66 27.67 14.34
N SER A 138 12.67 28.72 13.54
CA SER A 138 11.46 29.41 13.11
C SER A 138 11.53 29.69 11.59
N PRO A 139 10.67 29.03 10.79
CA PRO A 139 9.72 27.97 11.16
C PRO A 139 10.44 26.68 11.58
N ALA A 140 9.72 25.75 12.21
CA ALA A 140 10.25 24.46 12.66
C ALA A 140 10.44 23.45 11.49
N SER A 141 9.86 23.76 10.33
CA SER A 141 9.98 22.96 9.09
C SER A 141 10.16 23.87 7.89
N VAL A 142 11.04 23.49 6.97
CA VAL A 142 11.26 24.21 5.71
C VAL A 142 11.53 23.25 4.55
N TYR A 143 11.29 23.73 3.34
CA TYR A 143 11.81 23.08 2.14
C TYR A 143 13.30 23.36 1.95
N PHE A 144 14.04 22.40 1.39
CA PHE A 144 15.39 22.66 0.94
C PHE A 144 15.41 23.86 -0.03
N GLY A 145 16.43 24.69 0.09
CA GLY A 145 16.52 25.95 -0.65
C GLY A 145 15.87 27.14 0.06
N ASN A 146 15.01 26.91 1.04
CA ASN A 146 14.41 27.98 1.84
C ASN A 146 15.25 28.33 3.06
N SER A 147 14.99 29.53 3.59
CA SER A 147 15.67 30.01 4.79
C SER A 147 14.91 29.65 6.05
N VAL A 148 15.65 29.33 7.09
CA VAL A 148 15.20 29.20 8.46
C VAL A 148 15.87 30.25 9.32
N THR A 149 15.21 30.74 10.34
CA THR A 149 15.81 31.56 11.37
C THR A 149 16.06 30.71 12.60
N ILE A 150 17.32 30.52 12.96
CA ILE A 150 17.72 29.88 14.21
C ILE A 150 17.65 30.96 15.27
N LYS A 151 16.66 30.89 16.12
CA LYS A 151 16.46 31.80 17.25
C LYS A 151 17.37 31.37 18.40
N THR A 152 18.19 32.31 18.86
CA THR A 152 19.18 32.10 19.91
C THR A 152 18.99 33.15 21.02
N PRO A 153 17.83 33.12 21.75
CA PRO A 153 17.50 34.10 22.79
C PRO A 153 18.56 34.01 23.90
N ARG A 154 19.42 35.02 23.99
CA ARG A 154 20.52 35.04 24.93
C ARG A 154 20.06 35.36 26.36
N ALA A 155 20.46 34.53 27.31
CA ALA A 155 20.24 34.79 28.73
C ALA A 155 21.12 35.93 29.27
N SER A 156 22.12 36.35 28.52
CA SER A 156 23.01 37.50 28.83
C SER A 156 23.48 38.15 27.50
N SER A 157 23.55 39.48 27.49
CA SER A 157 24.15 40.23 26.35
C SER A 157 25.64 39.92 26.16
N ASP A 158 26.26 39.28 27.13
CA ASP A 158 27.66 38.84 27.10
C ASP A 158 27.85 37.48 26.41
N PHE A 159 26.75 36.87 25.94
CA PHE A 159 26.79 35.56 25.28
C PHE A 159 26.82 35.69 23.77
N GLY A 160 27.73 34.93 23.15
CA GLY A 160 27.80 34.71 21.72
C GLY A 160 27.70 33.23 21.41
N HIS A 161 27.51 32.91 20.15
CA HIS A 161 27.25 31.57 19.70
C HIS A 161 28.15 31.11 18.57
N VAL A 162 28.48 29.83 18.60
CA VAL A 162 28.95 29.06 17.45
C VAL A 162 27.84 28.12 17.06
N ILE A 163 27.42 28.19 15.80
CA ILE A 163 26.28 27.38 15.30
C ILE A 163 26.81 26.40 14.27
N SER A 164 26.51 25.15 14.47
CA SER A 164 26.77 24.07 13.51
C SER A 164 25.52 23.21 13.32
N TYR A 165 25.48 22.49 12.21
CA TYR A 165 24.43 21.51 12.01
C TYR A 165 24.99 20.11 11.84
N SER A 166 24.22 19.13 12.25
CA SER A 166 24.40 17.71 11.94
C SER A 166 23.29 17.24 11.00
N TYR A 167 23.68 16.64 9.88
CA TYR A 167 22.76 16.08 8.91
C TYR A 167 23.37 14.82 8.28
N TYR A 168 22.77 13.66 8.51
CA TYR A 168 23.37 12.36 8.21
C TYR A 168 24.79 12.24 8.78
N ASP A 169 25.78 12.02 7.93
CA ASP A 169 27.22 11.91 8.24
C ASP A 169 27.96 13.26 8.31
N MET A 170 27.23 14.35 8.12
CA MET A 170 27.83 15.70 8.06
C MET A 170 27.66 16.43 9.38
N ASN A 171 28.77 17.10 9.79
CA ASN A 171 28.78 18.09 10.86
C ASN A 171 29.47 19.33 10.32
N VAL A 172 28.74 20.42 10.20
CA VAL A 172 29.24 21.63 9.53
C VAL A 172 28.94 22.85 10.38
N GLN A 173 29.98 23.63 10.67
CA GLN A 173 29.82 24.94 11.30
C GLN A 173 29.34 25.94 10.24
N ILE A 174 28.28 26.70 10.58
CA ILE A 174 27.65 27.68 9.70
C ILE A 174 27.72 29.11 10.22
N ALA A 175 28.03 29.28 11.47
CA ALA A 175 28.27 30.59 12.05
C ALA A 175 29.29 30.49 13.19
N ASP A 176 30.11 31.52 13.30
CA ASP A 176 31.05 31.76 14.40
C ASP A 176 30.82 33.19 14.91
N ASN A 177 31.13 33.42 16.19
CA ASN A 177 31.02 34.73 16.83
C ASN A 177 29.65 35.44 16.61
N GLN A 178 28.56 34.67 16.68
CA GLN A 178 27.21 35.18 16.48
C GLN A 178 26.67 35.82 17.75
N TRP A 179 26.59 37.16 17.79
CA TRP A 179 26.18 37.96 18.95
C TRP A 179 24.72 38.47 18.89
N ASN A 180 23.94 38.00 17.92
CA ASN A 180 22.53 38.35 17.80
C ASN A 180 21.63 37.24 18.38
N ASP A 181 20.36 37.59 18.69
CA ASP A 181 19.37 36.63 19.20
C ASP A 181 18.78 35.76 18.10
N GLU A 182 19.25 35.92 16.87
CA GLU A 182 18.79 35.10 15.72
C GLU A 182 19.88 35.06 14.64
N PHE A 183 19.90 33.94 13.92
CA PHE A 183 20.74 33.70 12.77
C PHE A 183 19.90 33.13 11.63
N ARG A 184 19.83 33.84 10.52
CA ARG A 184 19.14 33.39 9.31
C ARG A 184 20.11 32.59 8.44
N TRP A 185 19.64 31.38 8.05
CA TRP A 185 20.44 30.51 7.21
C TRP A 185 19.53 29.84 6.15
N THR A 186 20.07 29.67 4.94
CA THR A 186 19.37 28.98 3.86
C THR A 186 19.84 27.55 3.77
N VAL A 187 18.91 26.60 3.81
CA VAL A 187 19.23 25.17 3.72
C VAL A 187 19.72 24.84 2.32
N PRO A 188 20.97 24.38 2.13
CA PRO A 188 21.49 24.10 0.80
C PRO A 188 20.73 22.95 0.12
N THR A 189 20.36 23.15 -1.15
CA THR A 189 19.74 22.10 -1.95
C THR A 189 20.66 20.92 -2.26
N SER A 190 21.99 21.12 -2.18
CA SER A 190 22.97 20.05 -2.33
C SER A 190 22.82 18.93 -1.30
N LEU A 191 22.26 19.24 -0.13
CA LEU A 191 22.01 18.27 0.93
C LEU A 191 20.93 17.24 0.58
N ILE A 192 20.09 17.52 -0.43
CA ILE A 192 19.05 16.60 -0.92
C ILE A 192 19.67 15.26 -1.37
N SER A 193 20.90 15.27 -1.87
CA SER A 193 21.60 14.05 -2.30
C SER A 193 21.86 13.06 -1.17
N LYS A 194 21.83 13.48 0.08
CA LYS A 194 21.94 12.60 1.25
C LYS A 194 20.62 11.93 1.61
N MET A 195 19.51 12.53 1.22
CA MET A 195 18.15 12.03 1.47
C MET A 195 17.70 11.15 0.31
N THR A 196 18.19 9.91 0.26
CA THR A 196 17.98 9.02 -0.89
C THR A 196 16.68 8.24 -0.87
N ASN A 197 16.09 7.99 0.32
CA ASN A 197 15.01 7.04 0.52
C ASN A 197 13.74 7.64 1.17
N THR A 198 13.65 8.94 1.27
CA THR A 198 12.52 9.63 1.90
C THR A 198 12.37 11.03 1.30
N SER A 199 11.15 11.54 1.31
CA SER A 199 10.85 12.94 0.95
C SER A 199 10.87 13.89 2.16
N TYR A 200 11.14 13.37 3.34
CA TYR A 200 11.14 14.06 4.61
C TYR A 200 12.35 13.64 5.44
N SER A 201 13.01 14.60 6.09
CA SER A 201 14.16 14.36 6.96
C SER A 201 14.21 15.43 8.05
N TYR A 202 15.24 15.41 8.86
CA TYR A 202 15.51 16.49 9.81
C TYR A 202 17.01 16.72 9.94
N MET A 203 17.37 17.93 10.34
CA MET A 203 18.70 18.25 10.80
C MET A 203 18.67 18.78 12.22
N THR A 204 19.76 18.63 12.92
CA THR A 204 19.93 19.13 14.28
C THR A 204 20.95 20.25 14.28
N PHE A 205 20.57 21.41 14.74
CA PHE A 205 21.52 22.49 15.01
C PHE A 205 22.07 22.31 16.42
N LYS A 206 23.39 22.42 16.52
CA LYS A 206 24.14 22.52 17.75
C LYS A 206 24.51 24.00 17.95
N VAL A 207 24.18 24.56 19.08
CA VAL A 207 24.49 25.93 19.45
C VAL A 207 25.37 25.91 20.70
N ASP A 208 26.63 26.17 20.49
CA ASP A 208 27.59 26.35 21.58
C ASP A 208 27.59 27.82 22.02
N THR A 209 27.38 28.04 23.32
CA THR A 209 27.33 29.37 23.92
C THR A 209 28.68 29.69 24.57
N TYR A 210 29.23 30.85 24.29
CA TYR A 210 30.47 31.39 24.86
C TYR A 210 30.22 32.79 25.40
N ASN A 211 30.99 33.20 26.43
CA ASN A 211 31.00 34.58 26.86
C ASN A 211 32.01 35.42 26.02
N ARG A 212 32.04 36.75 26.22
CA ARG A 212 32.96 37.65 25.49
C ARG A 212 34.43 37.33 25.69
N ALA A 213 34.78 36.67 26.78
CA ALA A 213 36.17 36.22 27.02
C ALA A 213 36.52 34.90 26.32
N GLY A 214 35.59 34.37 25.49
CA GLY A 214 35.77 33.10 24.77
C GLY A 214 35.57 31.86 25.64
N LYS A 215 35.06 32.02 26.85
CA LYS A 215 34.83 30.90 27.76
C LYS A 215 33.54 30.18 27.40
N TYR A 216 33.60 28.88 27.25
CA TYR A 216 32.47 28.01 26.96
C TYR A 216 31.50 27.95 28.17
N ILE A 217 30.21 28.17 27.90
CA ILE A 217 29.12 28.14 28.89
C ILE A 217 28.31 26.84 28.78
N GLY A 218 28.11 26.32 27.56
CA GLY A 218 27.39 25.08 27.34
C GLY A 218 26.82 24.96 25.94
N THR A 219 26.25 23.82 25.66
CA THR A 219 25.62 23.46 24.36
C THR A 219 24.17 23.16 24.54
N ASN A 220 23.36 23.62 23.59
CA ASN A 220 21.98 23.16 23.38
C ASN A 220 21.74 22.87 21.91
N TYR A 221 20.66 22.16 21.66
CA TYR A 221 20.30 21.69 20.33
C TYR A 221 18.89 22.12 19.97
N CYS A 222 18.64 22.33 18.68
CA CYS A 222 17.30 22.42 18.14
C CYS A 222 17.20 21.64 16.85
N ARG A 223 16.00 21.17 16.56
CA ARG A 223 15.68 20.38 15.38
C ARG A 223 15.02 21.27 14.33
N LEU A 224 15.36 21.04 13.06
CA LEU A 224 14.67 21.56 11.89
C LEU A 224 14.20 20.40 11.03
N ASP A 225 12.91 20.35 10.76
CA ASP A 225 12.37 19.39 9.82
C ASP A 225 12.54 19.88 8.38
N LEU A 226 12.96 18.96 7.50
CA LEU A 226 13.32 19.25 6.12
C LEU A 226 12.39 18.48 5.18
N VAL A 227 11.82 19.19 4.25
CA VAL A 227 10.88 18.64 3.26
C VAL A 227 11.48 18.80 1.86
N LEU A 228 11.32 17.76 1.05
CA LEU A 228 11.72 17.82 -0.35
C LEU A 228 10.83 18.81 -1.10
N PRO A 229 11.37 19.83 -1.78
CA PRO A 229 10.56 20.71 -2.61
C PRO A 229 10.09 19.99 -3.88
N SER A 230 9.11 20.57 -4.57
CA SER A 230 8.73 20.14 -5.92
C SER A 230 9.89 20.28 -6.92
N GLY A 231 9.82 19.51 -8.01
CA GLY A 231 10.85 19.52 -9.05
C GLY A 231 11.94 18.46 -8.88
N TYR A 232 11.86 17.65 -7.82
CA TYR A 232 12.75 16.51 -7.57
C TYR A 232 12.11 15.15 -7.89
N GLU A 233 10.96 15.18 -8.52
CA GLU A 233 10.31 13.99 -9.05
C GLU A 233 11.20 13.30 -10.10
N PRO A 234 11.12 11.99 -10.26
CA PRO A 234 11.85 11.28 -11.32
C PRO A 234 11.43 11.80 -12.71
N THR A 235 12.20 11.50 -13.71
CA THR A 235 11.88 11.84 -15.10
C THR A 235 11.75 10.56 -15.89
N VAL A 236 10.60 10.36 -16.53
CA VAL A 236 10.42 9.29 -17.51
C VAL A 236 10.86 9.82 -18.87
N THR A 237 11.97 9.30 -19.40
CA THR A 237 12.61 9.80 -20.63
C THR A 237 12.04 9.16 -21.88
N GLY A 238 11.41 8.00 -21.76
CA GLY A 238 10.81 7.35 -22.90
C GLY A 238 10.19 5.99 -22.61
N ILE A 239 9.36 5.56 -23.54
CA ILE A 239 8.79 4.21 -23.56
C ILE A 239 9.01 3.64 -24.95
N THR A 240 9.66 2.50 -25.03
CA THR A 240 9.80 1.70 -26.25
C THR A 240 8.98 0.43 -26.14
N TYR A 241 8.51 -0.08 -27.28
CA TYR A 241 7.75 -1.32 -27.31
C TYR A 241 8.00 -2.12 -28.58
N THR A 242 7.82 -3.42 -28.47
CA THR A 242 7.88 -4.37 -29.59
C THR A 242 6.84 -5.47 -29.37
N ASN A 243 6.50 -6.18 -30.42
CA ASN A 243 5.77 -7.43 -30.28
C ASN A 243 6.67 -8.46 -29.58
N GLU A 244 6.15 -9.15 -28.57
CA GLU A 244 6.92 -10.19 -27.85
C GLU A 244 7.14 -11.43 -28.70
N ASP A 245 6.13 -11.81 -29.50
CA ASP A 245 6.22 -12.95 -30.39
C ASP A 245 7.08 -12.61 -31.62
N THR A 246 8.25 -13.22 -31.68
CA THR A 246 9.21 -13.00 -32.77
C THR A 246 8.70 -13.51 -34.11
N THR A 247 7.85 -14.53 -34.13
CA THR A 247 7.25 -15.05 -35.36
C THR A 247 6.29 -14.04 -35.96
N ILE A 248 5.42 -13.47 -35.13
CA ILE A 248 4.51 -12.39 -35.52
C ILE A 248 5.30 -11.13 -35.89
N ALA A 249 6.31 -10.76 -35.13
CA ALA A 249 7.17 -9.62 -35.39
C ALA A 249 7.89 -9.72 -36.74
N ASN A 250 8.40 -10.89 -37.08
CA ASN A 250 9.08 -11.15 -38.36
C ASN A 250 8.11 -11.10 -39.54
N ARG A 251 6.90 -11.64 -39.38
CA ARG A 251 5.91 -11.67 -40.47
C ARG A 251 5.23 -10.32 -40.71
N PHE A 252 4.82 -9.66 -39.64
CA PHE A 252 3.99 -8.44 -39.73
C PHE A 252 4.77 -7.15 -39.48
N GLY A 253 5.91 -7.22 -38.81
CA GLY A 253 6.77 -6.10 -38.42
C GLY A 253 6.92 -6.03 -36.88
N ALA A 254 8.11 -5.70 -36.40
CA ALA A 254 8.48 -5.72 -34.99
C ALA A 254 7.60 -4.81 -34.09
N SER A 255 7.10 -3.72 -34.64
CA SER A 255 6.19 -2.79 -33.94
C SER A 255 4.71 -3.02 -34.24
N THR A 256 4.36 -4.02 -35.02
CA THR A 256 2.97 -4.36 -35.33
C THR A 256 2.36 -5.13 -34.18
N ILE A 257 1.39 -4.54 -33.52
CA ILE A 257 0.64 -5.16 -32.45
C ILE A 257 -0.74 -5.52 -32.98
N ILE A 258 -1.17 -6.75 -32.75
CA ILE A 258 -2.41 -7.31 -33.33
C ILE A 258 -3.37 -7.61 -32.18
N GLN A 259 -4.60 -7.10 -32.30
CA GLN A 259 -5.67 -7.28 -31.33
C GLN A 259 -5.91 -8.75 -30.98
N GLY A 260 -6.04 -9.05 -29.70
CA GLY A 260 -6.34 -10.39 -29.19
C GLY A 260 -5.21 -11.42 -29.31
N VAL A 261 -4.13 -11.07 -30.05
CA VAL A 261 -3.03 -11.99 -30.37
C VAL A 261 -1.71 -11.55 -29.76
N SER A 262 -1.33 -10.30 -30.00
CA SER A 262 0.00 -9.82 -29.62
C SER A 262 0.10 -9.46 -28.15
N LYS A 263 1.12 -10.00 -27.50
CA LYS A 263 1.66 -9.46 -26.26
C LYS A 263 2.68 -8.38 -26.61
N VAL A 264 2.68 -7.31 -25.83
CA VAL A 264 3.59 -6.18 -26.05
C VAL A 264 4.71 -6.23 -25.02
N LYS A 265 5.93 -6.33 -25.50
CA LYS A 265 7.13 -6.18 -24.67
C LYS A 265 7.50 -4.71 -24.64
N CYS A 266 7.48 -4.12 -23.46
CA CYS A 266 7.74 -2.70 -23.22
C CYS A 266 8.99 -2.51 -22.39
N ASN A 267 9.68 -1.38 -22.63
CA ASN A 267 10.74 -0.90 -21.78
C ASN A 267 10.53 0.59 -21.47
N VAL A 268 10.56 0.94 -20.19
CA VAL A 268 10.36 2.29 -19.68
C VAL A 268 11.70 2.84 -19.21
N SER A 269 12.18 3.88 -19.86
CA SER A 269 13.41 4.56 -19.47
C SER A 269 13.07 5.70 -18.51
N ALA A 270 13.67 5.67 -17.33
CA ALA A 270 13.45 6.69 -16.32
C ALA A 270 14.73 6.95 -15.51
N THR A 271 14.85 8.15 -15.01
CA THR A 271 15.95 8.57 -14.14
C THR A 271 15.41 9.27 -12.90
N ALA A 272 15.96 8.94 -11.75
CA ALA A 272 15.70 9.66 -10.53
C ALA A 272 16.73 10.79 -10.36
N LYS A 273 16.42 11.77 -9.51
CA LYS A 273 17.24 12.95 -9.29
C LYS A 273 17.98 12.90 -7.96
N ASN A 274 19.12 13.55 -7.90
CA ASN A 274 19.84 13.88 -6.67
C ASN A 274 20.02 12.69 -5.71
N GLY A 275 20.56 11.57 -6.20
CA GLY A 275 20.90 10.40 -5.40
C GLY A 275 19.73 9.42 -5.11
N ALA A 276 18.50 9.74 -5.48
CA ALA A 276 17.41 8.77 -5.46
C ALA A 276 17.59 7.71 -6.56
N THR A 277 16.90 6.61 -6.45
CA THR A 277 16.86 5.51 -7.43
C THR A 277 15.43 5.22 -7.81
N ILE A 278 15.19 4.72 -9.02
CA ILE A 278 13.86 4.22 -9.39
C ILE A 278 13.65 2.89 -8.68
N THR A 279 12.54 2.77 -7.97
CA THR A 279 12.21 1.58 -7.18
C THR A 279 10.98 0.83 -7.68
N TYR A 280 10.12 1.52 -8.42
CA TYR A 280 8.85 0.91 -8.79
C TYR A 280 8.28 1.50 -10.07
N TYR A 281 7.66 0.65 -10.85
CA TYR A 281 6.92 0.96 -12.07
C TYR A 281 5.48 0.46 -11.94
N GLN A 282 4.54 1.28 -12.31
CA GLN A 282 3.13 0.92 -12.44
C GLN A 282 2.70 1.24 -13.87
N ASN A 283 2.38 0.21 -14.62
CA ASN A 283 2.03 0.33 -16.03
C ASN A 283 0.56 -0.03 -16.23
N GLU A 284 -0.16 0.82 -16.93
CA GLU A 284 -1.58 0.65 -17.23
C GLU A 284 -1.77 0.65 -18.74
N ILE A 285 -2.34 -0.40 -19.29
CA ILE A 285 -2.62 -0.53 -20.72
C ILE A 285 -3.80 -1.47 -20.92
N ASP A 286 -4.80 -1.04 -21.71
CA ASP A 286 -5.92 -1.87 -22.14
C ASP A 286 -6.61 -2.62 -20.98
N GLY A 287 -6.82 -1.92 -19.85
CA GLY A 287 -7.40 -2.48 -18.64
C GLY A 287 -6.46 -3.40 -17.84
N GLN A 288 -5.23 -3.58 -18.27
CA GLN A 288 -4.22 -4.35 -17.56
C GLN A 288 -3.42 -3.42 -16.66
N LEU A 289 -3.27 -3.80 -15.39
CA LEU A 289 -2.37 -3.17 -14.44
C LEU A 289 -1.16 -4.08 -14.22
N ILE A 290 0.03 -3.58 -14.56
CA ILE A 290 1.28 -4.35 -14.50
C ILE A 290 2.28 -3.60 -13.62
N PRO A 291 2.26 -3.87 -12.31
CA PRO A 291 3.20 -3.30 -11.35
C PRO A 291 4.49 -4.13 -11.28
N GLY A 292 5.60 -3.49 -10.92
CA GLY A 292 6.85 -4.22 -10.66
C GLY A 292 8.05 -3.31 -10.46
N PRO A 293 9.19 -3.86 -10.02
CA PRO A 293 10.42 -3.11 -9.82
C PRO A 293 11.24 -2.93 -11.11
N ASN A 294 10.88 -3.64 -12.20
CA ASN A 294 11.67 -3.66 -13.42
C ASN A 294 11.18 -2.64 -14.44
N SER A 295 12.11 -2.05 -15.18
CA SER A 295 11.82 -1.12 -16.26
C SER A 295 11.17 -1.79 -17.50
N PHE A 296 11.27 -3.09 -17.59
CA PHE A 296 10.69 -3.89 -18.69
C PHE A 296 9.57 -4.77 -18.17
N PHE A 297 8.56 -4.93 -19.00
CA PHE A 297 7.41 -5.79 -18.74
C PHE A 297 6.80 -6.28 -20.04
N THR A 298 5.96 -7.29 -19.94
CA THR A 298 5.19 -7.83 -21.05
C THR A 298 3.72 -7.84 -20.66
N THR A 299 2.87 -7.46 -21.61
CA THR A 299 1.40 -7.47 -21.42
C THR A 299 0.83 -8.86 -21.69
N GLN A 300 -0.41 -9.09 -21.31
CA GLN A 300 -1.25 -10.08 -21.98
C GLN A 300 -1.68 -9.53 -23.36
N PRO A 301 -2.21 -10.35 -24.25
CA PRO A 301 -2.73 -9.87 -25.52
C PRO A 301 -3.69 -8.69 -25.34
N LEU A 302 -3.51 -7.64 -26.15
CA LEU A 302 -4.35 -6.45 -26.08
C LEU A 302 -5.71 -6.73 -26.70
N LYS A 303 -6.78 -6.40 -25.99
CA LYS A 303 -8.16 -6.67 -26.41
C LYS A 303 -8.74 -5.60 -27.32
N SER A 304 -8.27 -4.37 -27.17
CA SER A 304 -8.72 -3.22 -27.97
C SER A 304 -7.93 -3.09 -29.26
N SER A 305 -8.54 -2.51 -30.29
CA SER A 305 -7.89 -2.11 -31.53
C SER A 305 -7.79 -0.59 -31.66
N GLY A 306 -7.06 -0.11 -32.66
CA GLY A 306 -6.82 1.31 -32.88
C GLY A 306 -5.72 1.86 -31.97
N THR A 307 -5.91 3.04 -31.41
CA THR A 307 -4.95 3.68 -30.51
C THR A 307 -5.20 3.27 -29.07
N VAL A 308 -4.29 2.51 -28.51
CA VAL A 308 -4.29 2.11 -27.10
C VAL A 308 -3.23 2.92 -26.35
N VAL A 309 -3.61 3.51 -25.23
CA VAL A 309 -2.68 4.32 -24.42
C VAL A 309 -2.03 3.44 -23.38
N LEU A 310 -0.70 3.37 -23.42
CA LEU A 310 0.12 2.87 -22.33
C LEU A 310 0.49 4.04 -21.42
N LYS A 311 0.10 3.98 -20.16
CA LYS A 311 0.45 4.92 -19.12
C LYS A 311 1.41 4.26 -18.14
N SER A 312 2.61 4.81 -18.02
CA SER A 312 3.63 4.32 -17.11
C SER A 312 3.91 5.35 -16.03
N THR A 313 3.72 4.98 -14.78
CA THR A 313 4.05 5.79 -13.61
C THR A 313 5.25 5.15 -12.93
N VAL A 314 6.30 5.92 -12.75
CA VAL A 314 7.49 5.48 -12.02
C VAL A 314 7.53 6.13 -10.65
N THR A 315 8.04 5.41 -9.69
CA THR A 315 8.22 5.89 -8.32
C THR A 315 9.69 5.74 -7.95
N ASP A 316 10.28 6.80 -7.41
CA ASP A 316 11.64 6.76 -6.90
C ASP A 316 11.70 6.31 -5.43
N SER A 317 12.91 6.13 -4.93
CA SER A 317 13.17 5.70 -3.54
C SER A 317 12.67 6.69 -2.47
N ARG A 318 12.34 7.92 -2.84
CA ARG A 318 11.73 8.93 -1.98
C ARG A 318 10.20 8.90 -2.01
N GLY A 319 9.60 8.04 -2.85
CA GLY A 319 8.16 7.97 -3.07
C GLY A 319 7.63 9.02 -4.05
N GLN A 320 8.52 9.80 -4.70
CA GLN A 320 8.12 10.76 -5.73
C GLN A 320 7.75 10.03 -7.01
N LYS A 321 6.78 10.58 -7.75
CA LYS A 321 6.22 9.91 -8.93
C LYS A 321 6.30 10.79 -10.16
N ALA A 322 6.50 10.16 -11.29
CA ALA A 322 6.32 10.77 -12.61
C ALA A 322 5.60 9.81 -13.54
N THR A 323 4.85 10.35 -14.46
CA THR A 323 4.04 9.57 -15.39
C THR A 323 4.33 10.01 -16.83
N LEU A 324 4.43 9.04 -17.72
CA LEU A 324 4.47 9.26 -19.16
C LEU A 324 3.45 8.34 -19.85
N SER A 325 2.76 8.88 -20.84
CA SER A 325 1.85 8.10 -21.70
C SER A 325 2.44 7.92 -23.09
N LYS A 326 2.24 6.74 -23.65
CA LYS A 326 2.65 6.36 -25.01
C LYS A 326 1.47 5.75 -25.76
N ASN A 327 1.19 6.26 -26.94
CA ASN A 327 0.21 5.66 -27.82
C ASN A 327 0.82 4.44 -28.51
N ILE A 328 0.10 3.33 -28.48
CA ILE A 328 0.41 2.09 -29.19
C ILE A 328 -0.70 1.86 -30.21
N SER A 329 -0.32 1.72 -31.46
CA SER A 329 -1.26 1.38 -32.53
C SER A 329 -1.48 -0.12 -32.56
N VAL A 330 -2.71 -0.55 -32.34
CA VAL A 330 -3.11 -1.96 -32.33
C VAL A 330 -3.94 -2.22 -33.58
N THR A 331 -3.42 -3.09 -34.43
CA THR A 331 -4.09 -3.51 -35.67
C THR A 331 -5.26 -4.41 -35.30
N GLU A 332 -6.40 -4.08 -35.84
CA GLU A 332 -7.62 -4.84 -35.60
C GLU A 332 -7.50 -6.27 -36.20
N TRP A 333 -7.93 -7.23 -35.40
CA TRP A 333 -8.08 -8.62 -35.80
C TRP A 333 -9.29 -9.24 -35.11
N TRP A 334 -9.98 -10.06 -35.88
CA TRP A 334 -11.06 -10.93 -35.41
C TRP A 334 -10.92 -12.30 -36.05
N SER A 335 -11.41 -13.34 -35.36
CA SER A 335 -11.44 -14.69 -35.90
C SER A 335 -12.21 -14.73 -37.26
N PRO A 336 -11.71 -15.46 -38.22
CA PRO A 336 -12.46 -15.69 -39.47
C PRO A 336 -13.90 -16.11 -39.20
N ALA A 337 -14.80 -15.64 -40.01
CA ALA A 337 -16.21 -16.01 -39.91
C ALA A 337 -16.77 -16.47 -41.24
N VAL A 338 -17.64 -17.44 -41.17
CA VAL A 338 -18.40 -17.93 -42.33
C VAL A 338 -19.87 -18.03 -41.94
N LYS A 339 -20.77 -17.51 -42.80
CA LYS A 339 -22.19 -17.38 -42.51
C LYS A 339 -23.03 -17.74 -43.72
N ASN A 340 -24.29 -18.03 -43.52
CA ASN A 340 -25.29 -18.23 -44.56
C ASN A 340 -24.86 -19.31 -45.58
N VAL A 341 -24.26 -20.41 -45.10
CA VAL A 341 -23.90 -21.52 -45.96
C VAL A 341 -25.15 -22.31 -46.29
N THR A 342 -25.47 -22.34 -47.54
CA THR A 342 -26.57 -23.14 -48.07
C THR A 342 -26.08 -24.02 -49.19
N ALA A 343 -26.63 -25.18 -49.35
CA ALA A 343 -26.38 -26.09 -50.46
C ALA A 343 -27.68 -26.55 -51.05
N GLN A 344 -27.75 -26.59 -52.35
CA GLN A 344 -28.91 -27.12 -53.06
C GLN A 344 -28.45 -27.89 -54.33
N ARG A 345 -29.17 -28.91 -54.72
CA ARG A 345 -28.96 -29.58 -55.96
C ARG A 345 -29.17 -28.63 -57.13
N TRP A 346 -28.38 -28.73 -58.13
CA TRP A 346 -28.35 -27.77 -59.24
C TRP A 346 -28.25 -28.43 -60.60
N ASN A 347 -29.07 -27.95 -61.50
CA ASN A 347 -28.96 -28.33 -62.92
C ASN A 347 -28.16 -27.24 -63.65
N VAL A 348 -26.96 -27.60 -64.06
CA VAL A 348 -26.05 -26.69 -64.77
C VAL A 348 -26.58 -26.23 -66.09
N SER A 349 -27.27 -27.11 -66.82
CA SER A 349 -27.79 -26.82 -68.22
C SER A 349 -28.94 -25.80 -68.15
N THR A 350 -29.82 -25.90 -67.19
CA THR A 350 -30.95 -24.97 -67.03
C THR A 350 -30.62 -23.78 -66.12
N ASN A 351 -29.48 -23.84 -65.38
CA ASN A 351 -29.06 -22.89 -64.37
C ASN A 351 -30.11 -22.63 -63.29
N LYS A 352 -30.74 -23.71 -62.82
CA LYS A 352 -31.79 -23.67 -61.80
C LYS A 352 -31.62 -24.77 -60.75
N ALA A 353 -32.23 -24.55 -59.59
CA ALA A 353 -32.39 -25.60 -58.57
C ALA A 353 -33.20 -26.75 -59.14
N ASP A 354 -32.72 -27.96 -58.87
CA ASP A 354 -33.31 -29.18 -59.38
C ASP A 354 -32.98 -30.32 -58.42
N ASP A 355 -33.98 -30.98 -57.85
CA ASP A 355 -33.78 -32.05 -56.88
C ASP A 355 -33.03 -33.26 -57.51
N GLU A 356 -33.12 -33.44 -58.84
CA GLU A 356 -32.40 -34.45 -59.60
C GLU A 356 -31.09 -33.93 -60.18
N GLY A 357 -30.70 -32.72 -59.80
CA GLY A 357 -29.46 -32.11 -60.25
C GLY A 357 -28.24 -32.87 -59.75
N THR A 358 -27.31 -33.16 -60.67
CA THR A 358 -26.05 -33.85 -60.35
C THR A 358 -24.90 -32.90 -60.03
N ALA A 359 -25.14 -31.60 -60.02
CA ALA A 359 -24.28 -30.57 -59.47
C ALA A 359 -24.84 -30.04 -58.14
N VAL A 360 -24.03 -29.27 -57.44
CA VAL A 360 -24.44 -28.54 -56.22
C VAL A 360 -24.13 -27.06 -56.39
N LYS A 361 -25.03 -26.19 -56.00
CA LYS A 361 -24.83 -24.77 -55.79
C LYS A 361 -24.69 -24.51 -54.28
N ILE A 362 -23.53 -23.96 -53.89
CA ILE A 362 -23.25 -23.56 -52.51
C ILE A 362 -23.21 -22.03 -52.46
N THR A 363 -24.02 -21.43 -51.60
CA THR A 363 -23.99 -19.99 -51.33
C THR A 363 -23.44 -19.77 -49.95
N TYR A 364 -22.57 -18.78 -49.78
CA TYR A 364 -21.92 -18.50 -48.51
C TYR A 364 -21.48 -17.04 -48.41
N SER A 365 -21.31 -16.56 -47.21
CA SER A 365 -20.68 -15.27 -46.88
C SER A 365 -19.52 -15.51 -45.90
N PHE A 366 -18.45 -14.75 -46.04
CA PHE A 366 -17.31 -14.91 -45.15
C PHE A 366 -16.62 -13.57 -44.87
N SER A 367 -15.87 -13.53 -43.79
CA SER A 367 -14.99 -12.41 -43.44
C SER A 367 -13.71 -12.91 -42.79
N ILE A 368 -12.59 -12.31 -43.12
CA ILE A 368 -11.25 -12.52 -42.56
C ILE A 368 -10.68 -11.15 -42.24
N ALA A 369 -10.07 -10.98 -41.06
CA ALA A 369 -9.42 -9.74 -40.69
C ALA A 369 -8.20 -9.47 -41.58
N PRO A 370 -8.09 -8.33 -42.26
CA PRO A 370 -7.01 -8.09 -43.24
C PRO A 370 -5.62 -7.93 -42.61
N VAL A 371 -5.55 -7.44 -41.37
CA VAL A 371 -4.32 -7.15 -40.63
C VAL A 371 -3.33 -6.38 -41.51
N ALA A 372 -3.72 -5.17 -41.89
CA ALA A 372 -2.98 -4.31 -42.84
C ALA A 372 -2.65 -5.00 -44.19
N ASN A 373 -3.53 -5.84 -44.67
CA ASN A 373 -3.39 -6.65 -45.91
C ASN A 373 -2.24 -7.67 -45.90
N LYS A 374 -1.76 -8.04 -44.72
CA LYS A 374 -0.67 -9.02 -44.53
C LYS A 374 -1.14 -10.39 -44.04
N ASN A 375 -2.41 -10.50 -43.63
CA ASN A 375 -2.95 -11.76 -43.14
C ASN A 375 -3.06 -12.79 -44.25
N ASP A 376 -2.93 -14.06 -43.92
CA ASP A 376 -3.29 -15.12 -44.81
C ASP A 376 -4.81 -15.18 -44.98
N LYS A 377 -5.25 -15.68 -46.10
CA LYS A 377 -6.66 -15.81 -46.43
C LYS A 377 -6.89 -17.04 -47.27
N SER A 378 -7.77 -17.89 -46.78
CA SER A 378 -8.13 -19.12 -47.51
C SER A 378 -9.58 -19.47 -47.23
N VAL A 379 -10.35 -19.61 -48.27
CA VAL A 379 -11.73 -20.10 -48.23
C VAL A 379 -11.79 -21.39 -49.02
N MET A 380 -12.02 -22.50 -48.34
CA MET A 380 -12.10 -23.83 -48.96
C MET A 380 -13.55 -24.32 -48.93
N ILE A 381 -14.03 -24.75 -50.10
CA ILE A 381 -15.29 -25.43 -50.23
C ILE A 381 -15.00 -26.92 -50.26
N GLN A 382 -15.57 -27.67 -49.36
CA GLN A 382 -15.31 -29.09 -49.19
C GLN A 382 -16.61 -29.88 -49.09
N TYR A 383 -16.59 -31.13 -49.52
CA TYR A 383 -17.66 -32.07 -49.27
C TYR A 383 -17.14 -33.31 -48.55
N LYS A 384 -17.99 -33.94 -47.79
CA LYS A 384 -17.69 -35.19 -47.11
C LYS A 384 -18.24 -36.37 -47.89
N ASN A 385 -17.34 -37.31 -48.19
CA ASN A 385 -17.70 -38.60 -48.73
C ASN A 385 -17.10 -39.68 -47.83
N GLY A 386 -17.95 -40.43 -47.17
CA GLY A 386 -17.51 -41.26 -46.04
C GLY A 386 -16.99 -40.42 -44.87
N GLU A 387 -15.81 -40.74 -44.36
CA GLU A 387 -15.21 -40.05 -43.20
C GLU A 387 -14.31 -38.85 -43.57
N THR A 388 -13.95 -38.66 -44.82
CA THR A 388 -12.95 -37.66 -45.24
C THR A 388 -13.57 -36.47 -45.96
N TRP A 389 -12.97 -35.27 -45.72
CA TRP A 389 -13.32 -34.04 -46.43
C TRP A 389 -12.48 -33.88 -47.69
N THR A 390 -13.13 -33.76 -48.84
CA THR A 390 -12.52 -33.54 -50.16
C THR A 390 -12.75 -32.09 -50.57
N THR A 391 -11.65 -31.40 -50.97
CA THR A 391 -11.73 -30.00 -51.41
C THR A 391 -12.28 -29.92 -52.83
N LEU A 392 -13.29 -29.07 -53.01
CA LEU A 392 -13.88 -28.74 -54.34
C LEU A 392 -13.24 -27.48 -54.94
N ALA A 393 -12.99 -26.47 -54.11
CA ALA A 393 -12.38 -25.22 -54.52
C ALA A 393 -11.65 -24.56 -53.35
N THR A 394 -10.64 -23.75 -53.68
CA THR A 394 -9.91 -22.90 -52.71
C THR A 394 -9.77 -21.50 -53.32
N TYR A 395 -10.11 -20.48 -52.52
CA TYR A 395 -9.99 -19.07 -52.89
C TYR A 395 -9.08 -18.36 -51.89
N THR A 396 -8.16 -17.52 -52.40
CA THR A 396 -7.16 -16.78 -51.59
C THR A 396 -7.05 -15.31 -51.98
N ASP A 397 -8.02 -14.81 -52.72
CA ASP A 397 -8.01 -13.48 -53.35
C ASP A 397 -8.65 -12.38 -52.50
N SER A 398 -9.56 -12.71 -51.62
CA SER A 398 -10.37 -11.73 -50.90
C SER A 398 -10.42 -11.97 -49.41
N TYR A 399 -10.52 -10.90 -48.60
CA TYR A 399 -10.74 -10.93 -47.14
C TYR A 399 -12.23 -11.03 -46.75
N SER A 400 -13.12 -10.78 -47.69
CA SER A 400 -14.56 -10.89 -47.41
C SER A 400 -15.33 -11.22 -48.70
N GLY A 401 -16.50 -11.75 -48.53
CA GLY A 401 -17.43 -12.02 -49.63
C GLY A 401 -18.85 -12.19 -49.10
N GLU A 402 -19.76 -11.45 -49.67
CA GLU A 402 -21.20 -11.56 -49.40
C GLU A 402 -21.85 -12.39 -50.52
N ASN A 403 -22.72 -13.35 -50.13
CA ASN A 403 -23.50 -14.18 -51.04
C ASN A 403 -22.69 -14.77 -52.20
N LYS A 404 -21.46 -15.19 -51.89
CA LYS A 404 -20.60 -15.89 -52.88
C LYS A 404 -21.25 -17.19 -53.30
N VAL A 405 -21.09 -17.52 -54.56
CA VAL A 405 -21.67 -18.71 -55.15
C VAL A 405 -20.58 -19.59 -55.71
N TYR A 406 -20.64 -20.86 -55.34
CA TYR A 406 -19.88 -21.93 -55.98
C TYR A 406 -20.86 -22.91 -56.63
N ILE A 407 -20.61 -23.29 -57.90
CA ILE A 407 -21.37 -24.32 -58.57
C ILE A 407 -20.40 -25.40 -59.04
N SER A 408 -20.64 -26.64 -58.65
CA SER A 408 -19.82 -27.78 -59.12
C SER A 408 -20.14 -28.15 -60.54
N SER A 409 -19.26 -28.96 -61.16
CA SER A 409 -19.54 -29.57 -62.43
C SER A 409 -20.74 -30.53 -62.36
N ALA A 410 -21.44 -30.69 -63.49
CA ALA A 410 -22.46 -31.72 -63.63
C ALA A 410 -21.87 -33.13 -63.45
N GLY A 411 -22.66 -34.07 -62.97
CA GLY A 411 -22.24 -35.47 -62.75
C GLY A 411 -21.36 -35.69 -61.53
N LYS A 412 -21.08 -34.61 -60.72
CA LYS A 412 -20.20 -34.70 -59.54
C LYS A 412 -20.86 -35.41 -58.36
N PHE A 413 -22.18 -35.27 -58.19
CA PHE A 413 -22.94 -35.77 -57.03
C PHE A 413 -24.06 -36.69 -57.50
N ASN A 414 -24.01 -37.96 -57.08
CA ASN A 414 -25.08 -38.91 -57.32
C ASN A 414 -26.36 -38.46 -56.62
N THR A 415 -27.49 -38.63 -57.31
CA THR A 415 -28.81 -38.27 -56.81
C THR A 415 -29.28 -39.16 -55.68
N ASP A 416 -28.80 -40.38 -55.57
CA ASP A 416 -29.23 -41.37 -54.57
C ASP A 416 -28.53 -41.16 -53.22
N ASN A 417 -27.53 -40.27 -53.13
CA ASN A 417 -26.72 -40.07 -51.97
C ASN A 417 -26.97 -38.68 -51.34
N ALA A 418 -26.99 -38.63 -50.00
CA ALA A 418 -26.84 -37.39 -49.27
C ALA A 418 -25.35 -36.96 -49.24
N TYR A 419 -25.11 -35.67 -49.25
CA TYR A 419 -23.77 -35.13 -49.13
C TYR A 419 -23.76 -33.98 -48.15
N SER A 420 -22.75 -33.99 -47.28
CA SER A 420 -22.44 -32.87 -46.41
C SER A 420 -21.38 -31.98 -47.02
N PHE A 421 -21.56 -30.69 -46.90
CA PHE A 421 -20.61 -29.66 -47.34
C PHE A 421 -20.17 -28.82 -46.18
N ARG A 422 -18.97 -28.29 -46.28
CA ARG A 422 -18.53 -27.20 -45.45
C ARG A 422 -17.81 -26.14 -46.27
N VAL A 423 -17.95 -24.88 -45.82
CA VAL A 423 -17.09 -23.79 -46.20
C VAL A 423 -16.16 -23.55 -45.03
N LEU A 424 -14.87 -23.80 -45.24
CA LEU A 424 -13.82 -23.67 -44.24
C LEU A 424 -13.00 -22.42 -44.54
N VAL A 425 -12.97 -21.48 -43.60
CA VAL A 425 -12.26 -20.21 -43.72
C VAL A 425 -11.09 -20.20 -42.76
N LYS A 426 -9.90 -19.89 -43.28
CA LYS A 426 -8.65 -19.87 -42.51
C LYS A 426 -7.93 -18.56 -42.70
N ASP A 427 -7.20 -18.18 -41.67
CA ASP A 427 -6.21 -17.11 -41.71
C ASP A 427 -4.90 -17.57 -41.04
N TYR A 428 -3.92 -16.67 -40.92
CA TYR A 428 -2.64 -16.98 -40.31
C TYR A 428 -2.76 -17.42 -38.83
N PHE A 429 -3.71 -16.87 -38.11
CA PHE A 429 -3.90 -17.10 -36.66
C PHE A 429 -4.88 -18.23 -36.35
N THR A 430 -5.69 -18.64 -37.34
CA THR A 430 -6.72 -19.67 -37.21
C THR A 430 -6.45 -20.78 -38.26
N THR A 431 -5.36 -21.53 -38.03
CA THR A 431 -4.86 -22.55 -38.92
C THR A 431 -5.82 -23.71 -39.11
N ASP A 432 -6.57 -24.09 -38.09
CA ASP A 432 -7.61 -25.12 -38.17
C ASP A 432 -8.84 -24.64 -38.94
N GLY A 433 -9.04 -23.34 -38.96
CA GLY A 433 -10.12 -22.67 -39.67
C GLY A 433 -11.46 -22.70 -38.94
N VAL A 434 -12.35 -21.87 -39.44
CA VAL A 434 -13.75 -21.81 -38.98
C VAL A 434 -14.62 -22.34 -40.12
N ALA A 435 -15.49 -23.29 -39.82
CA ALA A 435 -16.34 -23.92 -40.81
C ALA A 435 -17.83 -23.69 -40.50
N SER A 436 -18.62 -23.56 -41.54
CA SER A 436 -20.07 -23.69 -41.49
C SER A 436 -20.52 -24.74 -42.51
N TYR A 437 -21.59 -25.40 -42.18
CA TYR A 437 -22.00 -26.64 -42.86
C TYR A 437 -23.34 -26.47 -43.57
N ALA A 438 -23.51 -27.23 -44.64
CA ALA A 438 -24.77 -27.41 -45.32
C ALA A 438 -24.84 -28.84 -45.83
N ALA A 439 -26.00 -29.31 -46.20
CA ALA A 439 -26.20 -30.65 -46.73
C ALA A 439 -27.22 -30.63 -47.87
N ILE A 440 -27.08 -31.57 -48.72
CA ILE A 440 -28.14 -31.91 -49.69
C ILE A 440 -28.65 -33.32 -49.40
N ALA A 441 -29.95 -33.50 -49.46
CA ALA A 441 -30.57 -34.79 -49.35
C ALA A 441 -30.41 -35.58 -50.65
N PRO A 442 -30.58 -36.89 -50.62
CA PRO A 442 -30.85 -37.66 -51.84
C PRO A 442 -32.05 -37.08 -52.57
N SER A 443 -32.14 -37.27 -53.86
CA SER A 443 -33.40 -37.03 -54.61
C SER A 443 -34.49 -38.03 -54.21
N PHE A 444 -34.05 -39.08 -53.53
CA PHE A 444 -34.96 -40.07 -52.97
C PHE A 444 -35.88 -39.44 -51.93
N LYS A 445 -37.19 -39.53 -52.18
CA LYS A 445 -38.20 -38.99 -51.29
C LYS A 445 -38.69 -40.09 -50.31
N LEU A 446 -38.26 -39.96 -49.06
CA LEU A 446 -38.71 -40.88 -48.04
C LEU A 446 -40.23 -40.75 -47.83
N LEU A 447 -40.77 -39.54 -47.93
CA LEU A 447 -42.19 -39.24 -47.87
C LEU A 447 -42.52 -38.13 -48.84
N ASP A 448 -43.45 -38.37 -49.75
CA ASP A 448 -43.92 -37.39 -50.74
C ASP A 448 -45.43 -37.25 -50.63
N PHE A 449 -45.94 -36.04 -50.81
CA PHE A 449 -47.35 -35.75 -50.86
C PHE A 449 -47.72 -35.30 -52.25
N SER A 450 -48.80 -35.87 -52.83
CA SER A 450 -49.27 -35.40 -54.14
C SER A 450 -49.70 -33.93 -54.06
N ALA A 451 -49.59 -33.20 -55.17
CA ALA A 451 -49.90 -31.77 -55.21
C ALA A 451 -51.34 -31.41 -54.80
N ASP A 452 -52.25 -32.34 -54.89
CA ASP A 452 -53.66 -32.21 -54.43
C ASP A 452 -53.89 -32.67 -53.00
N GLY A 453 -52.80 -33.04 -52.26
CA GLY A 453 -52.86 -33.49 -50.87
C GLY A 453 -53.57 -34.84 -50.62
N ARG A 454 -53.90 -35.61 -51.67
CA ARG A 454 -54.66 -36.85 -51.60
C ARG A 454 -53.85 -38.12 -51.76
N GLY A 455 -52.55 -38.01 -51.96
CA GLY A 455 -51.67 -39.15 -52.12
C GLY A 455 -50.39 -38.98 -51.26
N ILE A 456 -49.89 -40.11 -50.75
CA ILE A 456 -48.64 -40.20 -49.99
C ILE A 456 -47.73 -41.22 -50.69
N GLY A 457 -46.53 -40.84 -50.99
CA GLY A 457 -45.45 -41.73 -51.42
C GLY A 457 -44.47 -41.97 -50.30
N VAL A 458 -44.12 -43.19 -49.95
CA VAL A 458 -43.07 -43.57 -49.01
C VAL A 458 -42.01 -44.29 -49.79
N GLY A 459 -40.80 -43.69 -49.87
CA GLY A 459 -39.71 -44.18 -50.70
C GLY A 459 -39.89 -43.94 -52.19
N CYS A 460 -40.94 -43.22 -52.61
CA CYS A 460 -41.23 -42.91 -54.00
C CYS A 460 -42.10 -41.65 -54.15
N LYS A 461 -42.26 -41.18 -55.38
CA LYS A 461 -43.13 -40.02 -55.65
C LYS A 461 -44.62 -40.38 -55.40
N ALA A 462 -45.29 -39.47 -54.72
CA ALA A 462 -46.72 -39.60 -54.44
C ALA A 462 -47.54 -39.54 -55.74
N GLU A 463 -48.56 -40.41 -55.83
CA GLU A 463 -49.57 -40.38 -56.88
C GLU A 463 -50.92 -40.02 -56.25
N THR A 464 -51.68 -39.16 -56.91
CA THR A 464 -52.99 -38.73 -56.44
C THR A 464 -53.87 -39.92 -56.10
N GLY A 465 -54.49 -39.92 -54.89
CA GLY A 465 -55.39 -40.92 -54.42
C GLY A 465 -54.76 -42.24 -53.99
N LYS A 466 -53.48 -42.33 -53.84
CA LYS A 466 -52.76 -43.54 -53.44
C LYS A 466 -51.80 -43.30 -52.27
N LEU A 467 -51.69 -44.33 -51.39
CA LEU A 467 -50.52 -44.52 -50.53
C LEU A 467 -49.59 -45.47 -51.28
N LYS A 468 -48.44 -44.97 -51.77
CA LYS A 468 -47.44 -45.77 -52.51
C LYS A 468 -46.23 -45.92 -51.58
N VAL A 469 -45.84 -47.17 -51.32
CA VAL A 469 -44.68 -47.49 -50.48
C VAL A 469 -43.73 -48.33 -51.31
N ASP A 470 -42.54 -47.85 -51.55
CA ASP A 470 -41.47 -48.50 -52.32
C ASP A 470 -40.27 -48.88 -51.42
N MET A 471 -40.62 -49.37 -50.21
CA MET A 471 -39.66 -49.89 -49.24
C MET A 471 -40.31 -50.90 -48.31
N PRO A 472 -39.55 -51.84 -47.72
CA PRO A 472 -40.08 -52.75 -46.70
C PRO A 472 -40.62 -51.98 -45.51
N LEU A 473 -41.88 -52.24 -45.12
CA LEU A 473 -42.55 -51.70 -43.94
C LEU A 473 -42.39 -52.68 -42.81
N GLU A 474 -41.52 -52.39 -41.86
CA GLU A 474 -41.42 -53.10 -40.59
C GLU A 474 -41.90 -52.15 -39.47
N ALA A 475 -43.07 -52.46 -38.87
CA ALA A 475 -43.57 -51.68 -37.76
C ALA A 475 -43.07 -52.27 -36.43
N GLN A 476 -42.06 -51.70 -35.86
CA GLN A 476 -41.74 -51.94 -34.46
C GLN A 476 -42.33 -50.82 -33.60
N SER A 477 -42.82 -51.19 -32.41
CA SER A 477 -43.45 -50.28 -31.46
C SER A 477 -42.51 -49.13 -31.11
N PHE A 478 -42.97 -47.89 -31.22
CA PHE A 478 -42.28 -46.70 -30.75
C PHE A 478 -42.24 -46.70 -29.20
N ASN A 479 -41.07 -46.89 -28.64
CA ASN A 479 -40.81 -46.71 -27.19
C ASN A 479 -40.54 -45.23 -26.90
N GLY A 480 -41.60 -44.46 -26.76
CA GLY A 480 -41.68 -43.21 -26.01
C GLY A 480 -40.49 -42.21 -26.10
N TYR A 481 -39.95 -41.99 -27.29
CA TYR A 481 -38.96 -40.92 -27.47
C TYR A 481 -39.56 -39.81 -28.32
N VAL A 482 -39.32 -38.59 -27.98
CA VAL A 482 -39.64 -37.40 -28.78
C VAL A 482 -38.35 -36.77 -29.22
N PHE A 483 -38.31 -36.35 -30.47
CA PHE A 483 -37.22 -35.54 -30.97
C PHE A 483 -37.45 -34.09 -30.51
N ASP A 484 -36.50 -33.53 -29.75
CA ASP A 484 -36.53 -32.15 -29.33
C ASP A 484 -35.34 -31.40 -29.90
N PHE A 485 -35.62 -30.29 -30.57
CA PHE A 485 -34.62 -29.44 -31.17
C PHE A 485 -34.40 -28.21 -30.33
N ASP A 486 -33.27 -28.12 -29.65
CA ASP A 486 -32.88 -26.94 -28.90
C ASP A 486 -32.42 -25.83 -29.86
N THR A 487 -33.30 -24.85 -30.10
CA THR A 487 -33.05 -23.70 -30.98
C THR A 487 -32.04 -22.71 -30.42
N GLU A 488 -31.74 -22.74 -29.13
CA GLU A 488 -30.74 -21.85 -28.51
C GLU A 488 -29.32 -22.37 -28.68
N ASN A 489 -29.11 -23.67 -28.62
CA ASN A 489 -27.78 -24.29 -28.69
C ASN A 489 -27.50 -25.05 -30.01
N GLN A 490 -28.48 -25.16 -30.90
CA GLN A 490 -28.36 -25.87 -32.17
C GLN A 490 -27.90 -27.34 -32.05
N VAL A 491 -28.40 -28.02 -30.99
CA VAL A 491 -28.04 -29.42 -30.72
C VAL A 491 -29.29 -30.30 -30.85
N ASP A 492 -29.21 -31.26 -31.76
CA ASP A 492 -30.24 -32.32 -31.94
C ASP A 492 -30.05 -33.42 -30.88
N THR A 493 -31.00 -33.61 -30.00
CA THR A 493 -30.93 -34.67 -28.98
C THR A 493 -32.21 -35.48 -28.90
N TRP A 494 -32.06 -36.82 -28.92
CA TRP A 494 -33.16 -37.72 -28.58
C TRP A 494 -33.35 -37.82 -27.07
N VAL A 495 -34.47 -37.35 -26.56
CA VAL A 495 -34.75 -37.40 -25.12
C VAL A 495 -35.86 -38.40 -24.84
N PRO A 496 -35.70 -39.32 -23.89
CA PRO A 496 -36.78 -40.17 -23.48
C PRO A 496 -37.89 -39.37 -22.80
N VAL A 497 -39.15 -39.55 -23.22
CA VAL A 497 -40.32 -38.98 -22.56
C VAL A 497 -40.50 -39.68 -21.22
N LEU A 498 -39.97 -39.11 -20.16
CA LEU A 498 -40.30 -39.51 -18.80
C LEU A 498 -41.52 -38.68 -18.37
N THR A 499 -42.70 -39.32 -18.34
CA THR A 499 -43.86 -38.77 -17.62
C THR A 499 -43.43 -38.55 -16.16
N ASP A 500 -43.58 -37.32 -15.68
CA ASP A 500 -43.44 -36.87 -14.29
C ASP A 500 -42.04 -36.52 -13.72
N LYS A 501 -41.01 -36.31 -14.50
CA LYS A 501 -39.75 -35.74 -13.95
C LYS A 501 -39.31 -34.50 -14.71
N LYS A 502 -39.40 -33.35 -14.06
CA LYS A 502 -38.80 -32.09 -14.51
C LYS A 502 -37.26 -32.24 -14.62
N ILE A 503 -36.72 -31.95 -15.79
CA ILE A 503 -35.28 -31.77 -15.93
C ILE A 503 -34.92 -30.48 -15.21
N GLN A 504 -34.18 -30.58 -14.11
CA GLN A 504 -33.63 -29.40 -13.45
C GLN A 504 -32.35 -28.96 -14.16
N HIS A 505 -32.39 -27.81 -14.79
CA HIS A 505 -31.20 -27.12 -15.20
C HIS A 505 -30.33 -26.81 -13.97
N ARG A 506 -29.14 -27.36 -13.90
CA ARG A 506 -28.17 -27.00 -12.87
C ARG A 506 -27.51 -25.68 -13.31
N VAL A 507 -28.01 -24.56 -12.79
CA VAL A 507 -27.38 -23.26 -12.98
C VAL A 507 -26.02 -23.31 -12.28
N ILE A 508 -24.94 -23.26 -13.05
CA ILE A 508 -23.57 -23.12 -12.54
C ILE A 508 -23.39 -21.66 -12.17
N GLY A 509 -23.96 -21.25 -11.06
CA GLY A 509 -23.86 -19.90 -10.53
C GLY A 509 -23.26 -19.89 -9.12
N TRP A 510 -22.83 -18.72 -8.70
CA TRP A 510 -22.47 -18.48 -7.30
C TRP A 510 -23.75 -18.43 -6.46
N SER A 511 -23.69 -18.99 -5.25
CA SER A 511 -24.73 -18.76 -4.25
C SER A 511 -24.81 -17.28 -3.90
N ASP A 512 -25.93 -16.86 -3.29
CA ASP A 512 -25.97 -15.57 -2.61
C ASP A 512 -24.91 -15.48 -1.50
N TRP A 513 -24.55 -14.25 -1.12
CA TRP A 513 -23.62 -14.04 -0.01
C TRP A 513 -24.26 -14.49 1.31
N ILE A 514 -23.60 -15.42 1.98
CA ILE A 514 -24.00 -15.94 3.28
C ILE A 514 -23.15 -15.26 4.35
N SER A 515 -23.80 -14.59 5.31
CA SER A 515 -23.08 -14.02 6.44
C SER A 515 -22.65 -15.13 7.39
N PHE A 516 -21.35 -15.19 7.66
CA PHE A 516 -20.80 -16.15 8.61
C PHE A 516 -20.77 -15.60 10.04
N GLY A 517 -20.94 -14.29 10.17
CA GLY A 517 -20.98 -13.58 11.44
C GLY A 517 -19.77 -12.66 11.65
N THR A 518 -19.84 -11.93 12.75
CA THR A 518 -18.78 -11.02 13.19
C THR A 518 -18.02 -11.69 14.34
N ASN A 519 -16.70 -11.76 14.25
CA ASN A 519 -15.90 -12.31 15.34
C ASN A 519 -15.79 -11.32 16.53
N ALA A 520 -15.19 -11.77 17.63
CA ALA A 520 -15.08 -10.98 18.85
C ALA A 520 -14.26 -9.67 18.71
N CYS A 521 -13.49 -9.51 17.65
CA CYS A 521 -12.76 -8.26 17.37
C CYS A 521 -13.47 -7.35 16.35
N GLY A 522 -14.73 -7.60 16.00
CA GLY A 522 -15.53 -6.71 15.17
C GLY A 522 -15.44 -6.95 13.66
N ILE A 523 -14.79 -8.02 13.21
CA ILE A 523 -14.64 -8.34 11.79
C ILE A 523 -15.73 -9.29 11.34
N THR A 524 -16.52 -8.84 10.36
CA THR A 524 -17.55 -9.66 9.71
C THR A 524 -16.94 -10.45 8.56
N LEU A 525 -17.20 -11.76 8.54
CA LEU A 525 -16.86 -12.66 7.45
C LEU A 525 -18.14 -13.09 6.74
N LYS A 526 -18.12 -13.02 5.41
CA LYS A 526 -19.16 -13.56 4.53
C LYS A 526 -18.54 -14.53 3.54
N TYR A 527 -19.31 -15.45 3.05
CA TYR A 527 -18.86 -16.35 1.99
C TYR A 527 -19.99 -16.58 0.99
N ARG A 528 -19.62 -16.97 -0.21
CA ARG A 528 -20.49 -17.58 -1.21
C ARG A 528 -19.73 -18.70 -1.91
N TYR A 529 -20.44 -19.62 -2.51
CA TYR A 529 -19.82 -20.78 -3.14
C TYR A 529 -20.42 -21.10 -4.50
N ASN A 530 -19.64 -21.79 -5.30
CA ASN A 530 -20.05 -22.35 -6.57
C ASN A 530 -19.78 -23.87 -6.54
N ASP A 531 -20.81 -24.65 -6.33
CA ASP A 531 -20.70 -26.12 -6.22
C ASP A 531 -20.28 -26.79 -7.54
N GLY A 532 -20.60 -26.21 -8.67
CA GLY A 532 -20.19 -26.70 -9.98
C GLY A 532 -18.70 -26.58 -10.21
N LEU A 533 -18.09 -25.47 -9.82
CA LEU A 533 -16.66 -25.20 -9.94
C LEU A 533 -15.86 -25.62 -8.71
N LYS A 534 -16.50 -26.03 -7.61
CA LYS A 534 -15.88 -26.32 -6.32
C LYS A 534 -15.06 -25.15 -5.78
N LEU A 535 -15.58 -23.94 -5.92
CA LEU A 535 -14.97 -22.70 -5.47
C LEU A 535 -15.77 -22.06 -4.33
N CYS A 536 -15.06 -21.54 -3.35
CA CYS A 536 -15.63 -20.72 -2.29
C CYS A 536 -14.92 -19.36 -2.27
N GLU A 537 -15.69 -18.29 -2.22
CA GLU A 537 -15.21 -16.92 -2.10
C GLU A 537 -15.51 -16.41 -0.70
N LEU A 538 -14.49 -15.89 -0.04
CA LEU A 538 -14.57 -15.23 1.26
C LEU A 538 -14.52 -13.71 1.07
N ASN A 539 -15.31 -13.00 1.84
CA ASN A 539 -15.24 -11.54 1.96
C ASN A 539 -15.23 -11.16 3.44
N TRP A 540 -14.33 -10.27 3.83
CA TRP A 540 -14.23 -9.76 5.20
C TRP A 540 -14.24 -8.24 5.23
N ASN A 541 -14.85 -7.70 6.27
CA ASN A 541 -14.97 -6.26 6.47
C ASN A 541 -15.18 -5.91 7.94
N GLY A 542 -14.52 -4.88 8.41
CA GLY A 542 -14.72 -4.33 9.75
C GLY A 542 -13.52 -3.56 10.30
N VAL A 543 -13.69 -3.05 11.51
CA VAL A 543 -12.63 -2.41 12.29
C VAL A 543 -12.23 -3.35 13.41
N VAL A 544 -10.93 -3.58 13.57
CA VAL A 544 -10.39 -4.36 14.69
C VAL A 544 -10.60 -3.55 15.97
N ASN A 545 -11.56 -3.95 16.78
CA ASN A 545 -12.00 -3.24 17.99
C ASN A 545 -11.50 -3.88 19.30
N ALA A 546 -10.59 -4.83 19.22
CA ALA A 546 -9.93 -5.46 20.35
C ALA A 546 -8.49 -5.83 20.00
N PRO A 547 -7.52 -5.71 20.92
CA PRO A 547 -6.12 -5.98 20.65
C PRO A 547 -5.87 -7.42 20.21
N ILE A 548 -5.12 -7.60 19.12
CA ILE A 548 -4.65 -8.91 18.66
C ILE A 548 -3.17 -9.04 19.01
N GLY A 549 -2.83 -10.01 19.85
CA GLY A 549 -1.44 -10.29 20.25
C GLY A 549 -0.60 -10.81 19.09
N GLY A 550 0.70 -10.51 19.10
CA GLY A 550 1.63 -10.95 18.05
C GLY A 550 1.83 -12.48 18.05
N ASN A 551 1.81 -13.06 16.85
CA ASN A 551 2.02 -14.49 16.59
C ASN A 551 1.08 -15.45 17.33
N THR A 552 0.01 -14.97 17.93
CA THR A 552 -1.01 -15.79 18.58
C THR A 552 -2.21 -15.93 17.66
N SER A 553 -2.92 -17.05 17.74
CA SER A 553 -4.24 -17.20 17.12
C SER A 553 -5.16 -16.19 17.76
N GLY A 554 -5.51 -15.16 16.98
CA GLY A 554 -6.39 -14.11 17.44
C GLY A 554 -7.84 -14.61 17.52
N TYR A 555 -8.73 -13.99 16.82
CA TYR A 555 -10.15 -14.28 16.90
C TYR A 555 -10.58 -15.30 15.85
N ILE A 556 -11.36 -16.30 16.28
CA ILE A 556 -11.76 -17.45 15.50
C ILE A 556 -13.18 -17.24 14.97
N TRP A 557 -13.43 -17.58 13.71
CA TRP A 557 -14.77 -17.79 13.17
C TRP A 557 -15.09 -19.28 13.22
N THR A 558 -16.02 -19.69 14.09
CA THR A 558 -16.44 -21.07 14.28
C THR A 558 -17.70 -21.39 13.47
N GLY A 559 -17.91 -22.66 13.13
CA GLY A 559 -19.14 -23.11 12.46
C GLY A 559 -19.13 -23.00 10.92
N PHE A 560 -17.98 -22.72 10.29
CA PHE A 560 -17.88 -22.72 8.83
C PHE A 560 -18.22 -24.12 8.28
N PRO A 561 -19.05 -24.24 7.21
CA PRO A 561 -19.49 -25.53 6.71
C PRO A 561 -18.35 -26.45 6.35
N ALA A 562 -18.37 -27.67 6.86
CA ALA A 562 -17.26 -28.63 6.72
C ALA A 562 -16.98 -28.98 5.25
N ASP A 563 -18.03 -29.06 4.43
CA ASP A 563 -17.98 -29.36 3.00
C ASP A 563 -17.50 -28.18 2.13
N LYS A 564 -17.36 -26.98 2.70
CA LYS A 564 -16.86 -25.77 2.03
C LYS A 564 -15.48 -25.37 2.51
N LYS A 565 -14.86 -26.10 3.42
CA LYS A 565 -13.52 -25.82 3.95
C LYS A 565 -12.42 -26.05 2.90
N PRO A 566 -11.33 -25.30 2.95
CA PRO A 566 -10.19 -25.51 2.05
C PRO A 566 -9.52 -26.86 2.29
N LYS A 567 -8.94 -27.43 1.25
CA LYS A 567 -8.18 -28.69 1.33
C LYS A 567 -6.81 -28.55 1.98
N GLY A 568 -6.24 -27.38 1.98
CA GLY A 568 -4.88 -27.11 2.48
C GLY A 568 -4.82 -25.88 3.37
N ASN A 569 -3.61 -25.61 3.88
CA ASN A 569 -3.35 -24.40 4.66
C ASN A 569 -3.59 -23.16 3.81
N ILE A 570 -4.25 -22.17 4.38
CA ILE A 570 -4.43 -20.85 3.76
C ILE A 570 -3.81 -19.79 4.66
N PHE A 571 -3.09 -18.87 4.04
CA PHE A 571 -2.55 -17.66 4.64
C PHE A 571 -2.88 -16.48 3.74
N ILE A 572 -3.77 -15.62 4.17
CA ILE A 572 -4.21 -14.46 3.41
C ILE A 572 -3.70 -13.22 4.12
N PRO A 573 -2.70 -12.51 3.59
CA PRO A 573 -2.34 -11.18 4.08
C PRO A 573 -3.54 -10.24 3.95
N VAL A 574 -3.90 -9.57 5.03
CA VAL A 574 -5.08 -8.70 5.07
C VAL A 574 -4.64 -7.25 4.91
N PRO A 575 -5.03 -6.57 3.83
CA PRO A 575 -4.85 -5.13 3.71
C PRO A 575 -5.56 -4.42 4.85
N ASN A 576 -4.90 -3.44 5.46
CA ASN A 576 -5.45 -2.69 6.58
C ASN A 576 -5.01 -1.22 6.55
N SER A 577 -5.73 -0.36 7.27
CA SER A 577 -5.46 1.07 7.34
C SER A 577 -4.19 1.44 8.12
N ALA A 578 -3.70 0.52 8.95
CA ALA A 578 -2.43 0.68 9.66
C ALA A 578 -1.36 -0.11 8.88
N ALA A 579 -0.60 0.56 8.03
CA ALA A 579 0.35 -0.01 7.05
C ALA A 579 1.37 -1.02 7.63
N GLU A 580 1.44 -1.18 8.95
CA GLU A 580 2.39 -2.04 9.64
C GLU A 580 1.74 -3.16 10.48
N ALA A 581 0.42 -3.33 10.43
CA ALA A 581 -0.27 -4.22 11.38
C ALA A 581 0.02 -5.71 11.17
N GLY A 582 0.43 -6.15 9.98
CA GLY A 582 0.80 -7.54 9.70
C GLY A 582 -0.34 -8.53 10.01
N LEU A 583 -1.59 -8.19 9.69
CA LEU A 583 -2.75 -9.05 9.89
C LEU A 583 -2.85 -10.13 8.82
N VAL A 584 -3.22 -11.33 9.22
CA VAL A 584 -3.34 -12.49 8.34
C VAL A 584 -4.60 -13.28 8.72
N ILE A 585 -5.43 -13.63 7.75
CA ILE A 585 -6.44 -14.66 7.92
C ILE A 585 -5.78 -16.01 7.63
N ARG A 586 -5.87 -16.93 8.58
CA ARG A 586 -5.26 -18.27 8.51
C ARG A 586 -6.33 -19.35 8.56
N TYR A 587 -6.09 -20.44 7.86
CA TYR A 587 -6.81 -21.69 7.99
C TYR A 587 -5.84 -22.86 7.94
N TYR A 588 -5.99 -23.80 8.85
CA TYR A 588 -5.25 -25.07 8.88
C TYR A 588 -6.25 -26.23 8.93
N PRO A 589 -6.18 -27.22 8.02
CA PRO A 589 -7.14 -28.32 7.96
C PRO A 589 -7.02 -29.36 9.08
N VAL A 590 -5.99 -29.33 9.89
CA VAL A 590 -5.72 -30.37 10.92
C VAL A 590 -6.45 -30.06 12.24
N THR A 591 -7.15 -31.05 12.80
CA THR A 591 -8.24 -30.95 13.78
C THR A 591 -7.88 -31.04 15.27
N ASN A 592 -6.60 -31.14 15.66
CA ASN A 592 -6.23 -31.39 17.08
C ASN A 592 -6.07 -30.13 17.95
N ASP A 593 -6.40 -28.97 17.44
CA ASP A 593 -6.32 -27.70 18.14
C ASP A 593 -7.62 -26.91 17.87
N MET A 594 -8.19 -26.28 18.88
CA MET A 594 -9.46 -25.51 18.75
C MET A 594 -9.38 -24.38 17.70
N THR A 595 -8.17 -23.93 17.34
CA THR A 595 -7.94 -22.96 16.28
C THR A 595 -7.83 -23.59 14.89
N LYS A 596 -7.59 -24.89 14.80
CA LYS A 596 -7.43 -25.65 13.55
C LYS A 596 -8.76 -26.10 13.00
N GLY A 597 -8.93 -26.06 11.69
CA GLY A 597 -10.19 -26.36 11.02
C GLY A 597 -11.21 -25.21 11.07
N ASN A 598 -10.78 -24.01 11.50
CA ASN A 598 -11.54 -22.78 11.47
C ASN A 598 -10.71 -21.64 10.85
N PHE A 599 -11.38 -20.63 10.32
CA PHE A 599 -10.68 -19.41 9.92
C PHE A 599 -10.35 -18.57 11.16
N THR A 600 -9.12 -18.07 11.23
CA THR A 600 -8.64 -17.24 12.34
C THR A 600 -8.04 -15.95 11.82
N LEU A 601 -8.31 -14.82 12.48
CA LEU A 601 -7.58 -13.59 12.27
C LEU A 601 -6.41 -13.55 13.26
N THR A 602 -5.20 -13.42 12.75
CA THR A 602 -3.96 -13.42 13.55
C THR A 602 -3.14 -12.19 13.21
N SER A 603 -2.47 -11.61 14.18
CA SER A 603 -1.47 -10.57 13.95
C SER A 603 -0.06 -11.16 13.98
N LEU A 604 0.81 -10.68 13.09
CA LEU A 604 2.25 -10.94 13.12
C LEU A 604 3.01 -9.95 14.03
N LYS A 605 2.33 -8.93 14.53
CA LYS A 605 2.86 -7.91 15.46
C LYS A 605 2.00 -7.84 16.73
N ASN A 606 2.56 -7.30 17.80
CA ASN A 606 1.86 -7.14 19.06
C ASN A 606 0.84 -5.98 19.02
N ASN A 607 -0.31 -6.17 19.66
CA ASN A 607 -1.30 -5.14 19.99
C ASN A 607 -1.86 -4.35 18.78
N VAL A 608 -2.27 -5.06 17.72
CA VAL A 608 -3.02 -4.43 16.62
C VAL A 608 -4.44 -4.14 17.06
N ASN A 609 -4.84 -2.89 17.00
CA ASN A 609 -6.17 -2.38 17.35
C ASN A 609 -6.56 -1.24 16.40
N ASP A 610 -7.85 -0.96 16.24
CA ASP A 610 -8.40 0.14 15.43
C ASP A 610 -8.05 0.13 13.93
N ALA A 611 -7.54 -0.98 13.42
CA ALA A 611 -7.27 -1.15 12.00
C ALA A 611 -8.54 -1.53 11.24
N TYR A 612 -8.94 -0.73 10.26
CA TYR A 612 -9.97 -1.11 9.30
C TYR A 612 -9.42 -2.12 8.31
N ILE A 613 -10.12 -3.24 8.14
CA ILE A 613 -9.74 -4.29 7.18
C ILE A 613 -10.92 -4.65 6.27
N CYS A 614 -10.62 -4.85 5.00
CA CYS A 614 -11.56 -5.40 4.03
C CYS A 614 -10.83 -6.19 2.94
N GLY A 615 -11.49 -7.16 2.34
CA GLY A 615 -10.90 -7.91 1.24
C GLY A 615 -11.75 -9.10 0.82
N THR A 616 -11.27 -9.76 -0.23
CA THR A 616 -11.91 -10.95 -0.82
C THR A 616 -10.83 -11.96 -1.21
N PHE A 617 -11.13 -13.23 -1.07
CA PHE A 617 -10.26 -14.33 -1.45
C PHE A 617 -11.07 -15.53 -1.97
N ILE A 618 -10.60 -16.18 -3.02
CA ILE A 618 -11.24 -17.36 -3.62
C ILE A 618 -10.34 -18.57 -3.47
N TYR A 619 -10.91 -19.70 -3.07
CA TYR A 619 -10.21 -20.97 -2.95
C TYR A 619 -11.08 -22.13 -3.44
N SER A 620 -10.47 -23.28 -3.76
CA SER A 620 -11.16 -24.51 -4.05
C SER A 620 -11.43 -25.34 -2.79
N TYR A 621 -12.61 -25.95 -2.71
CA TYR A 621 -12.99 -26.91 -1.66
C TYR A 621 -13.20 -28.32 -2.22
N ALA A 622 -13.38 -29.29 -1.33
CA ALA A 622 -13.45 -30.72 -1.69
C ALA A 622 -14.76 -31.11 -2.41
#